data_db2c2f2c15024e74f309c94002de5320
#
_entry.id   db2c2f2c15024e74f309c94002de5320
#
_cell.length_a   1.000
_cell.length_b   1.000
_cell.length_c   1.000
_cell.angle_alpha   90.00
_cell.angle_beta   90.00
_cell.angle_gamma   90.00
#
_symmetry.space_group_name_H-M   'P 1'
#
loop_
_entity.id
_entity.type
_entity.pdbx_description
1 polymer ?
#
loop_
_entity_poly.entity_id
_entity_poly.type
_entity_poly.pdbx_seq_one_letter_code
_entity_poly.pdbx_strand_id
1 'polypeptide(L)'
;MVKQPWKNKDALLEGIKGSDLEITDFIWYGGDSSYENGNALIANPAVRNADIIFGVGGGRACDTAKYVANELDKPLFTFPTVASNCAAVTAICVIYNANGTFREYYYPKLADHTFINTAVIADSPYDLLWAGIGDALSKECEAVFSSKGKHLSHTPLMGVQLSKVCTQPLLDYRKRGTRIP
;
A
#
# COMPACT_ATOMS: atom_id res chain seq x y z
N MET A 1 -18.01 4.73 15.08
CA MET A 1 -16.73 5.32 15.49
C MET A 1 -16.34 6.32 14.40
N VAL A 2 -16.41 7.61 14.68
CA VAL A 2 -16.00 8.66 13.73
C VAL A 2 -14.48 8.55 13.61
N LYS A 3 -13.97 8.04 12.48
CA LYS A 3 -12.53 8.00 12.24
C LYS A 3 -12.06 9.42 11.99
N GLN A 4 -10.99 9.81 12.67
CA GLN A 4 -10.44 11.17 12.58
C GLN A 4 -10.16 11.51 11.11
N PRO A 5 -10.46 12.73 10.67
CA PRO A 5 -10.05 13.18 9.36
C PRO A 5 -8.54 13.05 9.25
N TRP A 6 -8.07 12.62 8.09
CA TRP A 6 -6.63 12.48 7.84
C TRP A 6 -5.93 13.82 8.09
N LYS A 7 -5.03 13.85 9.09
CA LYS A 7 -4.38 15.08 9.58
C LYS A 7 -3.50 15.78 8.53
N ASN A 8 -3.08 15.06 7.50
CA ASN A 8 -2.23 15.60 6.43
C ASN A 8 -3.04 16.03 5.18
N LYS A 9 -4.37 16.11 5.28
CA LYS A 9 -5.25 16.55 4.18
C LYS A 9 -4.83 17.92 3.65
N ASP A 10 -4.61 18.88 4.55
CA ASP A 10 -4.23 20.24 4.18
C ASP A 10 -2.87 20.31 3.52
N ALA A 11 -1.92 19.47 3.95
CA ALA A 11 -0.61 19.37 3.33
C ALA A 11 -0.68 18.81 1.88
N LEU A 12 -1.58 17.86 1.62
CA LEU A 12 -1.81 17.37 0.27
C LEU A 12 -2.42 18.47 -0.61
N LEU A 13 -3.44 19.17 -0.11
CA LEU A 13 -4.09 20.27 -0.83
C LEU A 13 -3.10 21.41 -1.13
N GLU A 14 -2.23 21.73 -0.18
CA GLU A 14 -1.17 22.73 -0.38
C GLU A 14 -0.15 22.26 -1.44
N GLY A 15 0.23 20.99 -1.42
CA GLY A 15 1.21 20.42 -2.34
C GLY A 15 0.78 20.40 -3.80
N ILE A 16 -0.52 20.42 -4.09
CA ILE A 16 -1.04 20.47 -5.46
C ILE A 16 -1.35 21.89 -5.95
N LYS A 17 -1.23 22.91 -5.08
CA LYS A 17 -1.44 24.29 -5.50
C LYS A 17 -0.52 24.70 -6.63
N GLY A 18 -1.08 25.31 -7.67
CA GLY A 18 -0.35 25.72 -8.85
C GLY A 18 -0.10 24.61 -9.88
N SER A 19 -0.60 23.40 -9.65
CA SER A 19 -0.70 22.34 -10.67
C SER A 19 -2.10 22.37 -11.32
N ASP A 20 -2.26 21.61 -12.41
CA ASP A 20 -3.55 21.42 -13.07
C ASP A 20 -4.43 20.34 -12.38
N LEU A 21 -4.05 19.93 -11.15
CA LEU A 21 -4.78 18.92 -10.39
C LEU A 21 -5.81 19.58 -9.48
N GLU A 22 -7.01 19.01 -9.45
CA GLU A 22 -8.08 19.36 -8.54
C GLU A 22 -8.50 18.14 -7.72
N ILE A 23 -8.51 18.25 -6.40
CA ILE A 23 -9.06 17.20 -5.54
C ILE A 23 -10.57 17.41 -5.45
N THR A 24 -11.33 16.57 -6.12
CA THR A 24 -12.79 16.66 -6.21
C THR A 24 -13.48 16.20 -4.92
N ASP A 25 -12.95 15.18 -4.25
CA ASP A 25 -13.51 14.66 -2.99
C ASP A 25 -12.51 13.84 -2.17
N PHE A 26 -12.80 13.66 -0.87
CA PHE A 26 -12.10 12.79 0.06
C PHE A 26 -13.05 11.73 0.59
N ILE A 27 -12.94 10.52 0.09
CA ILE A 27 -13.89 9.45 0.36
C ILE A 27 -13.25 8.39 1.26
N TRP A 28 -13.97 7.97 2.29
CA TRP A 28 -13.54 6.90 3.16
C TRP A 28 -13.69 5.53 2.48
N TYR A 29 -12.62 4.73 2.46
CA TYR A 29 -12.57 3.45 1.77
C TYR A 29 -13.33 2.28 2.47
N GLY A 30 -14.02 2.55 3.59
CA GLY A 30 -14.80 1.53 4.31
C GLY A 30 -14.06 0.89 5.49
N GLY A 31 -12.73 0.96 5.56
CA GLY A 31 -11.92 0.46 6.68
C GLY A 31 -11.34 -0.92 6.47
N ASP A 32 -11.79 -1.66 5.46
CA ASP A 32 -11.24 -2.95 5.07
C ASP A 32 -11.15 -3.09 3.56
N SER A 33 -10.17 -3.88 3.08
CA SER A 33 -10.04 -4.21 1.68
C SER A 33 -10.98 -5.37 1.36
N SER A 34 -12.24 -5.04 1.05
CA SER A 34 -13.28 -6.00 0.68
C SER A 34 -13.95 -5.60 -0.63
N TYR A 35 -14.54 -6.57 -1.33
CA TYR A 35 -15.31 -6.28 -2.55
C TYR A 35 -16.51 -5.38 -2.26
N GLU A 36 -17.13 -5.53 -1.10
CA GLU A 36 -18.27 -4.72 -0.69
C GLU A 36 -17.88 -3.24 -0.59
N ASN A 37 -16.76 -2.94 0.07
CA ASN A 37 -16.24 -1.58 0.19
C ASN A 37 -15.76 -1.04 -1.17
N GLY A 38 -15.04 -1.83 -1.93
CA GLY A 38 -14.57 -1.47 -3.27
C GLY A 38 -15.73 -1.18 -4.23
N ASN A 39 -16.74 -2.05 -4.26
CA ASN A 39 -17.92 -1.86 -5.13
C ASN A 39 -18.77 -0.65 -4.70
N ALA A 40 -18.86 -0.35 -3.41
CA ALA A 40 -19.51 0.87 -2.92
C ALA A 40 -18.78 2.13 -3.42
N LEU A 41 -17.44 2.12 -3.45
CA LEU A 41 -16.66 3.21 -4.03
C LEU A 41 -16.84 3.30 -5.55
N ILE A 42 -16.82 2.18 -6.26
CA ILE A 42 -17.06 2.13 -7.71
C ILE A 42 -18.44 2.68 -8.08
N ALA A 43 -19.46 2.44 -7.23
CA ALA A 43 -20.79 2.98 -7.43
C ALA A 43 -20.91 4.48 -7.15
N ASN A 44 -19.94 5.08 -6.43
CA ASN A 44 -19.97 6.50 -6.08
C ASN A 44 -19.69 7.38 -7.31
N PRO A 45 -20.59 8.32 -7.68
CA PRO A 45 -20.39 9.19 -8.84
C PRO A 45 -19.10 10.02 -8.81
N ALA A 46 -18.67 10.49 -7.62
CA ALA A 46 -17.43 11.25 -7.50
C ALA A 46 -16.21 10.42 -7.87
N VAL A 47 -16.18 9.14 -7.47
CA VAL A 47 -15.10 8.19 -7.86
C VAL A 47 -15.17 7.85 -9.34
N ARG A 48 -16.37 7.62 -9.87
CA ARG A 48 -16.56 7.27 -11.29
C ARG A 48 -16.18 8.41 -12.23
N ASN A 49 -16.40 9.65 -11.83
CA ASN A 49 -16.13 10.83 -12.67
C ASN A 49 -14.71 11.39 -12.48
N ALA A 50 -13.98 10.96 -11.45
CA ALA A 50 -12.58 11.36 -11.28
C ALA A 50 -11.71 10.79 -12.41
N ASP A 51 -10.72 11.54 -12.86
CA ASP A 51 -9.75 11.12 -13.87
C ASP A 51 -8.64 10.24 -13.28
N ILE A 52 -8.33 10.45 -12.00
CA ILE A 52 -7.24 9.78 -11.26
C ILE A 52 -7.75 9.36 -9.88
N ILE A 53 -7.33 8.19 -9.41
CA ILE A 53 -7.59 7.73 -8.05
C ILE A 53 -6.33 7.93 -7.20
N PHE A 54 -6.48 8.57 -6.04
CA PHE A 54 -5.43 8.68 -5.02
C PHE A 54 -5.72 7.69 -3.88
N GLY A 55 -4.87 6.68 -3.74
CA GLY A 55 -4.92 5.72 -2.63
C GLY A 55 -4.06 6.17 -1.46
N VAL A 56 -4.67 6.79 -0.44
CA VAL A 56 -3.96 7.38 0.70
C VAL A 56 -4.21 6.57 1.95
N GLY A 57 -3.17 6.00 2.56
CA GLY A 57 -3.30 5.24 3.79
C GLY A 57 -2.35 4.07 3.94
N GLY A 58 -2.67 3.14 4.84
CA GLY A 58 -1.95 1.88 5.00
C GLY A 58 -2.34 0.83 3.95
N GLY A 59 -1.86 -0.40 4.12
CA GLY A 59 -2.02 -1.48 3.15
C GLY A 59 -3.46 -1.69 2.67
N ARG A 60 -4.43 -1.78 3.59
CA ARG A 60 -5.85 -1.98 3.22
C ARG A 60 -6.43 -0.85 2.37
N ALA A 61 -6.04 0.39 2.66
CA ALA A 61 -6.48 1.54 1.85
C ALA A 61 -5.86 1.50 0.45
N CYS A 62 -4.57 1.18 0.35
CA CYS A 62 -3.89 1.02 -0.93
C CYS A 62 -4.48 -0.15 -1.73
N ASP A 63 -4.78 -1.29 -1.09
CA ASP A 63 -5.39 -2.44 -1.76
C ASP A 63 -6.79 -2.13 -2.29
N THR A 64 -7.63 -1.46 -1.49
CA THR A 64 -8.95 -1.00 -1.94
C THR A 64 -8.83 -0.03 -3.12
N ALA A 65 -7.90 0.94 -3.06
CA ALA A 65 -7.69 1.90 -4.15
C ALA A 65 -7.19 1.21 -5.43
N LYS A 66 -6.30 0.22 -5.33
CA LYS A 66 -5.84 -0.59 -6.47
C LYS A 66 -7.00 -1.35 -7.12
N TYR A 67 -7.85 -1.99 -6.31
CA TYR A 67 -9.04 -2.69 -6.81
C TYR A 67 -9.96 -1.70 -7.57
N VAL A 68 -10.32 -0.59 -6.93
CA VAL A 68 -11.23 0.41 -7.52
C VAL A 68 -10.66 1.00 -8.82
N ALA A 69 -9.39 1.38 -8.83
CA ALA A 69 -8.74 1.96 -10.00
C ALA A 69 -8.66 0.96 -11.16
N ASN A 70 -8.37 -0.32 -10.86
CA ASN A 70 -8.31 -1.38 -11.86
C ASN A 70 -9.69 -1.67 -12.48
N GLU A 71 -10.75 -1.76 -11.66
CA GLU A 71 -12.11 -2.00 -12.14
C GLU A 71 -12.66 -0.84 -12.98
N LEU A 72 -12.22 0.39 -12.71
CA LEU A 72 -12.63 1.58 -13.45
C LEU A 72 -11.66 1.93 -14.61
N ASP A 73 -10.59 1.17 -14.78
CA ASP A 73 -9.50 1.43 -15.73
C ASP A 73 -8.94 2.86 -15.63
N LYS A 74 -8.68 3.30 -14.37
CA LYS A 74 -8.19 4.65 -14.07
C LYS A 74 -6.73 4.62 -13.60
N PRO A 75 -5.96 5.69 -13.86
CA PRO A 75 -4.66 5.90 -13.24
C PRO A 75 -4.78 5.89 -11.71
N LEU A 76 -3.77 5.30 -11.06
CA LEU A 76 -3.68 5.20 -9.61
C LEU A 76 -2.37 5.78 -9.10
N PHE A 77 -2.47 6.69 -8.14
CA PHE A 77 -1.34 7.18 -7.36
C PHE A 77 -1.50 6.73 -5.90
N THR A 78 -0.49 6.09 -5.34
CA THR A 78 -0.52 5.63 -3.94
C THR A 78 0.34 6.51 -3.05
N PHE A 79 -0.18 6.79 -1.85
CA PHE A 79 0.45 7.61 -0.81
C PHE A 79 0.43 6.81 0.50
N PRO A 80 1.41 5.91 0.75
CA PRO A 80 1.46 5.16 1.99
C PRO A 80 1.71 6.09 3.17
N THR A 81 0.91 5.94 4.22
CA THR A 81 1.01 6.72 5.46
C THR A 81 1.69 5.95 6.58
N VAL A 82 2.02 4.71 6.35
CA VAL A 82 2.71 3.80 7.28
C VAL A 82 3.64 2.87 6.49
N ALA A 83 4.73 2.44 7.10
CA ALA A 83 5.69 1.50 6.51
C ALA A 83 5.49 0.07 7.05
N SER A 84 4.24 -0.38 7.24
CA SER A 84 3.94 -1.69 7.82
C SER A 84 4.00 -2.86 6.84
N ASN A 85 3.98 -2.58 5.54
CA ASN A 85 4.04 -3.57 4.45
C ASN A 85 4.33 -2.89 3.11
N CYS A 86 4.43 -3.68 2.04
CA CYS A 86 4.72 -3.21 0.68
C CYS A 86 3.49 -3.01 -0.23
N ALA A 87 2.26 -3.02 0.30
CA ALA A 87 1.03 -2.99 -0.50
C ALA A 87 0.95 -1.81 -1.48
N ALA A 88 1.50 -0.64 -1.12
CA ALA A 88 1.46 0.55 -1.97
C ALA A 88 2.23 0.39 -3.31
N VAL A 89 3.18 -0.55 -3.38
CA VAL A 89 4.10 -0.74 -4.52
C VAL A 89 3.99 -2.12 -5.17
N THR A 90 2.95 -2.90 -4.85
CA THR A 90 2.76 -4.25 -5.37
C THR A 90 1.52 -4.39 -6.25
N ALA A 91 1.58 -5.28 -7.24
CA ALA A 91 0.44 -5.65 -8.11
C ALA A 91 -0.39 -6.78 -7.48
N ILE A 92 -0.65 -6.70 -6.18
CA ILE A 92 -1.45 -7.69 -5.45
C ILE A 92 -2.26 -6.96 -4.38
N CYS A 93 -3.52 -7.35 -4.24
CA CYS A 93 -4.39 -6.92 -3.15
C CYS A 93 -4.77 -8.13 -2.31
N VAL A 94 -4.80 -7.93 -1.00
CA VAL A 94 -5.40 -8.91 -0.08
C VAL A 94 -6.85 -8.53 0.12
N ILE A 95 -7.77 -9.40 -0.31
CA ILE A 95 -9.20 -9.19 -0.16
C ILE A 95 -9.69 -9.95 1.07
N TYR A 96 -10.50 -9.29 1.88
CA TYR A 96 -11.07 -9.82 3.10
C TYR A 96 -12.59 -9.98 2.98
N ASN A 97 -13.12 -10.95 3.73
CA ASN A 97 -14.55 -11.08 3.98
C ASN A 97 -15.02 -10.04 4.99
N ALA A 98 -16.33 -9.78 5.07
CA ALA A 98 -16.92 -8.84 6.01
C ALA A 98 -16.61 -9.15 7.50
N ASN A 99 -16.27 -10.39 7.83
CA ASN A 99 -15.84 -10.81 9.16
C ASN A 99 -14.33 -10.63 9.42
N GLY A 100 -13.59 -10.03 8.47
CA GLY A 100 -12.15 -9.78 8.56
C GLY A 100 -11.26 -10.99 8.25
N THR A 101 -11.81 -12.13 7.86
CA THR A 101 -11.02 -13.29 7.43
C THR A 101 -10.50 -13.10 6.01
N PHE A 102 -9.31 -13.66 5.72
CA PHE A 102 -8.77 -13.71 4.37
C PHE A 102 -9.76 -14.37 3.40
N ARG A 103 -9.98 -13.75 2.24
CA ARG A 103 -10.81 -14.29 1.17
C ARG A 103 -9.96 -14.81 0.02
N GLU A 104 -9.22 -13.91 -0.64
CA GLU A 104 -8.38 -14.25 -1.78
C GLU A 104 -7.38 -13.15 -2.10
N TYR A 105 -6.46 -13.44 -3.03
CA TYR A 105 -5.61 -12.44 -3.66
C TYR A 105 -6.27 -11.97 -4.97
N TYR A 106 -6.31 -10.64 -5.14
CA TYR A 106 -6.68 -9.99 -6.39
C TYR A 106 -5.44 -9.37 -7.02
N TYR A 107 -5.27 -9.49 -8.33
CA TYR A 107 -4.07 -9.07 -9.04
C TYR A 107 -4.37 -7.91 -9.99
N PRO A 108 -4.34 -6.66 -9.52
CA PRO A 108 -4.53 -5.46 -10.33
C PRO A 108 -3.26 -5.08 -11.09
N LYS A 109 -3.37 -4.03 -11.92
CA LYS A 109 -2.20 -3.29 -12.39
C LYS A 109 -1.44 -2.67 -11.19
N LEU A 110 -0.15 -2.41 -11.37
CA LEU A 110 0.61 -1.57 -10.43
C LEU A 110 0.03 -0.16 -10.38
N ALA A 111 0.26 0.54 -9.28
CA ALA A 111 0.06 1.98 -9.25
C ALA A 111 0.99 2.67 -10.27
N ASP A 112 0.49 3.69 -10.97
CA ASP A 112 1.28 4.46 -11.92
C ASP A 112 2.40 5.23 -11.21
N HIS A 113 2.09 5.76 -10.01
CA HIS A 113 3.07 6.41 -9.14
C HIS A 113 2.83 6.08 -7.67
N THR A 114 3.93 5.99 -6.92
CA THR A 114 3.91 5.88 -5.45
C THR A 114 4.73 7.01 -4.84
N PHE A 115 4.09 7.80 -3.99
CA PHE A 115 4.70 8.96 -3.31
C PHE A 115 4.95 8.62 -1.84
N ILE A 116 6.20 8.43 -1.46
CA ILE A 116 6.60 8.09 -0.10
C ILE A 116 7.09 9.34 0.62
N ASN A 117 6.26 9.87 1.53
CA ASN A 117 6.66 10.96 2.41
C ASN A 117 7.18 10.38 3.73
N THR A 118 8.50 10.45 3.93
CA THR A 118 9.16 9.88 5.10
C THR A 118 8.77 10.58 6.40
N ALA A 119 8.40 11.86 6.38
CA ALA A 119 7.92 12.58 7.56
C ALA A 119 6.54 12.05 8.01
N VAL A 120 5.63 11.76 7.06
CA VAL A 120 4.33 11.15 7.36
C VAL A 120 4.50 9.77 7.96
N ILE A 121 5.43 8.98 7.42
CA ILE A 121 5.73 7.62 7.92
C ILE A 121 6.37 7.68 9.30
N ALA A 122 7.32 8.59 9.53
CA ALA A 122 7.97 8.76 10.83
C ALA A 122 6.99 9.17 11.95
N ASP A 123 5.91 9.87 11.60
CA ASP A 123 4.85 10.29 12.53
C ASP A 123 3.75 9.20 12.72
N SER A 124 3.89 8.05 12.09
CA SER A 124 2.97 6.92 12.25
C SER A 124 3.23 6.16 13.56
N PRO A 125 2.25 5.36 14.05
CA PRO A 125 2.48 4.52 15.23
C PRO A 125 3.69 3.61 15.06
N TYR A 126 4.58 3.62 16.06
CA TYR A 126 5.87 2.90 16.03
C TYR A 126 5.72 1.39 15.80
N ASP A 127 4.66 0.79 16.35
CA ASP A 127 4.37 -0.63 16.16
C ASP A 127 4.18 -1.01 14.69
N LEU A 128 3.68 -0.07 13.86
CA LEU A 128 3.51 -0.29 12.43
C LEU A 128 4.85 -0.28 11.69
N LEU A 129 5.83 0.50 12.14
CA LEU A 129 7.19 0.46 11.62
C LEU A 129 7.85 -0.90 11.96
N TRP A 130 7.69 -1.37 13.21
CA TRP A 130 8.18 -2.69 13.60
C TRP A 130 7.54 -3.81 12.80
N ALA A 131 6.23 -3.74 12.57
CA ALA A 131 5.54 -4.69 11.70
C ALA A 131 6.15 -4.72 10.29
N GLY A 132 6.46 -3.54 9.71
CA GLY A 132 7.08 -3.43 8.39
C GLY A 132 8.51 -3.98 8.34
N ILE A 133 9.30 -3.75 9.39
CA ILE A 133 10.63 -4.36 9.50
C ILE A 133 10.52 -5.88 9.55
N GLY A 134 9.59 -6.42 10.34
CA GLY A 134 9.31 -7.86 10.41
C GLY A 134 8.85 -8.44 9.07
N ASP A 135 7.91 -7.74 8.40
CA ASP A 135 7.42 -8.12 7.07
C ASP A 135 8.57 -8.17 6.04
N ALA A 136 9.44 -7.16 6.03
CA ALA A 136 10.58 -7.13 5.12
C ALA A 136 11.61 -8.23 5.41
N LEU A 137 11.91 -8.50 6.69
CA LEU A 137 12.85 -9.56 7.09
C LEU A 137 12.31 -10.96 6.78
N SER A 138 10.99 -11.18 6.85
CA SER A 138 10.37 -12.47 6.55
C SER A 138 10.48 -12.85 5.06
N LYS A 139 10.60 -11.88 4.16
CA LYS A 139 10.53 -12.10 2.69
C LYS A 139 11.59 -13.07 2.18
N GLU A 140 12.81 -13.01 2.70
CA GLU A 140 13.85 -13.96 2.32
C GLU A 140 13.47 -15.39 2.72
N CYS A 141 13.02 -15.58 3.98
CA CYS A 141 12.63 -16.89 4.48
C CYS A 141 11.40 -17.43 3.72
N GLU A 142 10.39 -16.61 3.50
CA GLU A 142 9.17 -16.98 2.78
C GLU A 142 9.48 -17.38 1.33
N ALA A 143 10.26 -16.58 0.62
CA ALA A 143 10.61 -16.85 -0.78
C ALA A 143 11.46 -18.11 -0.94
N VAL A 144 12.48 -18.30 -0.10
CA VAL A 144 13.34 -19.48 -0.11
C VAL A 144 12.56 -20.73 0.26
N PHE A 145 11.73 -20.67 1.31
CA PHE A 145 10.94 -21.82 1.76
C PHE A 145 9.89 -22.23 0.73
N SER A 146 9.14 -21.28 0.18
CA SER A 146 8.08 -21.56 -0.79
C SER A 146 8.62 -22.08 -2.14
N SER A 147 9.87 -21.78 -2.47
CA SER A 147 10.53 -22.22 -3.70
C SER A 147 11.34 -23.52 -3.56
N LYS A 148 11.52 -24.02 -2.34
CA LYS A 148 12.35 -25.19 -2.06
C LYS A 148 11.88 -26.40 -2.85
N GLY A 149 12.83 -27.04 -3.56
CA GLY A 149 12.57 -28.23 -4.37
C GLY A 149 11.79 -27.98 -5.68
N LYS A 150 11.53 -26.73 -6.05
CA LYS A 150 10.87 -26.37 -7.30
C LYS A 150 11.88 -25.93 -8.35
N HIS A 151 11.66 -26.34 -9.60
CA HIS A 151 12.37 -25.75 -10.74
C HIS A 151 11.69 -24.41 -11.08
N LEU A 152 12.39 -23.31 -10.80
CA LEU A 152 11.87 -21.96 -11.01
C LEU A 152 12.22 -21.47 -12.42
N SER A 153 11.25 -20.87 -13.10
CA SER A 153 11.51 -20.08 -14.30
C SER A 153 12.21 -18.75 -13.95
N HIS A 154 12.63 -18.00 -14.96
CA HIS A 154 13.46 -16.80 -14.77
C HIS A 154 12.88 -15.78 -13.78
N THR A 155 11.63 -15.38 -13.95
CA THR A 155 11.00 -14.33 -13.10
C THR A 155 10.85 -14.75 -11.63
N PRO A 156 10.29 -15.91 -11.28
CA PRO A 156 10.28 -16.38 -9.89
C PRO A 156 11.68 -16.55 -9.30
N LEU A 157 12.67 -17.01 -10.08
CA LEU A 157 14.04 -17.11 -9.61
C LEU A 157 14.63 -15.74 -9.26
N MET A 158 14.39 -14.73 -10.09
CA MET A 158 14.78 -13.34 -9.78
C MET A 158 14.13 -12.86 -8.47
N GLY A 159 12.83 -13.12 -8.26
CA GLY A 159 12.12 -12.77 -7.03
C GLY A 159 12.78 -13.36 -5.78
N VAL A 160 13.18 -14.65 -5.83
CA VAL A 160 13.89 -15.31 -4.73
C VAL A 160 15.27 -14.66 -4.49
N GLN A 161 15.99 -14.27 -5.53
CA GLN A 161 17.30 -13.62 -5.35
C GLN A 161 17.13 -12.18 -4.80
N LEU A 162 16.13 -11.42 -5.29
CA LEU A 162 15.84 -10.08 -4.81
C LEU A 162 15.37 -10.06 -3.34
N SER A 163 14.66 -11.08 -2.88
CA SER A 163 14.23 -11.15 -1.47
C SER A 163 15.41 -11.12 -0.48
N LYS A 164 16.56 -11.62 -0.87
CA LYS A 164 17.77 -11.65 -0.04
C LYS A 164 18.37 -10.27 0.22
N VAL A 165 18.12 -9.29 -0.66
CA VAL A 165 18.67 -7.93 -0.47
C VAL A 165 17.87 -7.11 0.51
N CYS A 166 16.70 -7.58 0.95
CA CYS A 166 15.86 -6.87 1.93
C CYS A 166 16.46 -6.89 3.34
N THR A 167 17.14 -7.96 3.72
CA THR A 167 17.63 -8.22 5.09
C THR A 167 18.82 -7.33 5.46
N GLN A 168 19.84 -7.27 4.63
CA GLN A 168 21.11 -6.63 4.98
C GLN A 168 21.01 -5.13 5.26
N PRO A 169 20.29 -4.30 4.45
CA PRO A 169 20.13 -2.89 4.74
C PRO A 169 19.49 -2.62 6.10
N LEU A 170 18.48 -3.41 6.49
CA LEU A 170 17.78 -3.26 7.78
C LEU A 170 18.73 -3.58 8.95
N LEU A 171 19.56 -4.62 8.83
CA LEU A 171 20.55 -4.99 9.83
C LEU A 171 21.65 -3.93 9.96
N ASP A 172 22.09 -3.35 8.86
CA ASP A 172 23.14 -2.33 8.84
C ASP A 172 22.67 -0.99 9.44
N TYR A 173 21.41 -0.61 9.24
CA TYR A 173 20.83 0.55 9.91
C TYR A 173 20.86 0.41 11.43
N ARG A 174 20.56 -0.76 11.97
CA ARG A 174 20.63 -1.04 13.41
C ARG A 174 22.04 -0.84 13.97
N LYS A 175 23.09 -1.23 13.23
CA LYS A 175 24.50 -1.13 13.65
C LYS A 175 24.99 0.32 13.74
N ARG A 176 24.43 1.24 12.96
CA ARG A 176 24.86 2.64 12.90
C ARG A 176 24.43 3.47 14.11
N GLY A 177 23.75 2.91 15.08
CA GLY A 177 23.36 3.60 16.32
C GLY A 177 22.42 4.79 16.10
N THR A 178 21.88 4.95 14.93
CA THR A 178 20.87 5.95 14.65
C THR A 178 19.60 5.56 15.38
N ARG A 179 19.31 6.26 16.47
CA ARG A 179 17.96 6.24 17.03
C ARG A 179 17.05 6.67 15.88
N ILE A 180 16.14 5.78 15.49
CA ILE A 180 15.01 6.18 14.68
C ILE A 180 14.27 7.21 15.55
N PRO A 181 14.14 8.46 15.10
CA PRO A 181 13.55 9.52 15.91
C PRO A 181 12.11 9.18 16.31
#